data_aef54804b90528aa9711bd046744b887
#
_entry.id   aef54804b90528aa9711bd046744b887
#
_cell.length_a   1.000
_cell.length_b   1.000
_cell.length_c   1.000
_cell.angle_alpha   90.00
_cell.angle_beta   90.00
_cell.angle_gamma   90.00
#
_symmetry.space_group_name_H-M   'P 1'
#
loop_
_entity.id
_entity.type
_entity.pdbx_description
1 polymer ?
#
loop_
_entity_poly.entity_id
_entity_poly.type
_entity_poly.pdbx_seq_one_letter_code
_entity_poly.pdbx_strand_id
1 'polypeptide(L)'
;MATDKILDTFAEIISQMKEVPGNQIDLEQLNNTEEKLRDILFQLQFELLSAQNQKNWEEVNKFKLAVSECQLTLNQVRAAIINVSIIGIDQKNLAQMQKILEEIETARKTQVNIDLAIRLLGFLRRLFL
;
A
#
# COMPACT_ATOMS: atom_id res chain seq x y z
N MET A 1 2.80 16.66 4.69
CA MET A 1 1.46 16.51 4.09
C MET A 1 0.93 15.11 4.36
N ALA A 2 -0.38 14.95 4.46
CA ALA A 2 -0.98 13.67 4.85
C ALA A 2 -0.68 12.53 3.85
N THR A 3 -0.60 12.83 2.56
CA THR A 3 -0.27 11.83 1.54
C THR A 3 1.17 11.36 1.64
N ASP A 4 2.08 12.18 2.17
CA ASP A 4 3.46 11.76 2.42
C ASP A 4 3.51 10.64 3.45
N LYS A 5 2.64 10.72 4.46
CA LYS A 5 2.56 9.70 5.51
C LYS A 5 2.06 8.37 4.95
N ILE A 6 1.13 8.40 4.01
CA ILE A 6 0.66 7.22 3.30
C ILE A 6 1.82 6.56 2.55
N LEU A 7 2.60 7.35 1.81
CA LEU A 7 3.75 6.82 1.07
C LEU A 7 4.84 6.32 1.99
N ASP A 8 5.06 6.98 3.13
CA ASP A 8 6.01 6.49 4.13
C ASP A 8 5.60 5.11 4.64
N THR A 9 4.32 4.90 4.91
CA THR A 9 3.83 3.60 5.34
C THR A 9 4.00 2.55 4.26
N PHE A 10 3.73 2.89 2.99
CA PHE A 10 4.02 1.99 1.87
C PHE A 10 5.49 1.62 1.79
N ALA A 11 6.38 2.61 1.95
CA ALA A 11 7.82 2.35 1.93
C ALA A 11 8.22 1.37 3.03
N GLU A 12 7.64 1.49 4.22
CA GLU A 12 7.90 0.54 5.30
C GLU A 12 7.45 -0.87 4.93
N ILE A 13 6.24 -1.02 4.36
CA ILE A 13 5.73 -2.32 3.92
C ILE A 13 6.69 -2.95 2.91
N ILE A 14 7.04 -2.21 1.88
CA ILE A 14 7.90 -2.72 0.80
C ILE A 14 9.30 -3.06 1.31
N SER A 15 9.88 -2.20 2.15
CA SER A 15 11.20 -2.44 2.72
C SER A 15 11.23 -3.71 3.58
N GLN A 16 10.21 -3.92 4.39
CA GLN A 16 10.10 -5.12 5.21
C GLN A 16 9.97 -6.38 4.36
N MET A 17 9.18 -6.31 3.28
CA MET A 17 9.03 -7.43 2.37
C MET A 17 10.33 -7.79 1.64
N LYS A 18 11.14 -6.79 1.29
CA LYS A 18 12.44 -7.03 0.64
C LYS A 18 13.42 -7.76 1.55
N GLU A 19 13.29 -7.58 2.85
CA GLU A 19 14.24 -8.10 3.83
C GLU A 19 13.81 -9.42 4.46
N VAL A 20 12.66 -9.99 4.03
CA VAL A 20 12.19 -11.24 4.63
C VAL A 20 13.14 -12.39 4.30
N PRO A 21 13.43 -13.27 5.30
CA PRO A 21 14.29 -14.41 5.06
C PRO A 21 13.73 -15.37 4.02
N GLY A 22 14.60 -15.84 3.13
CA GLY A 22 14.19 -16.80 2.10
C GLY A 22 13.22 -16.26 1.07
N ASN A 23 13.04 -14.94 1.01
CA ASN A 23 12.08 -14.28 0.09
C ASN A 23 10.66 -14.84 0.24
N GLN A 24 10.27 -15.15 1.47
CA GLN A 24 8.93 -15.66 1.79
C GLN A 24 8.28 -14.78 2.85
N ILE A 25 7.05 -14.36 2.56
CA ILE A 25 6.24 -13.61 3.52
C ILE A 25 5.48 -14.61 4.37
N ASP A 26 5.81 -14.64 5.66
CA ASP A 26 5.18 -15.55 6.61
C ASP A 26 4.03 -14.86 7.36
N LEU A 27 3.44 -15.57 8.33
CA LEU A 27 2.30 -15.07 9.10
C LEU A 27 2.63 -13.78 9.85
N GLU A 28 3.83 -13.66 10.41
CA GLU A 28 4.24 -12.46 11.13
C GLU A 28 4.27 -11.25 10.18
N GLN A 29 4.84 -11.42 9.00
CA GLN A 29 4.90 -10.35 8.00
C GLN A 29 3.51 -10.00 7.47
N LEU A 30 2.64 -10.99 7.31
CA LEU A 30 1.26 -10.75 6.90
C LEU A 30 0.50 -9.93 7.94
N ASN A 31 0.68 -10.23 9.23
CA ASN A 31 0.07 -9.46 10.30
C ASN A 31 0.58 -8.02 10.34
N ASN A 32 1.88 -7.83 10.14
CA ASN A 32 2.47 -6.48 10.07
C ASN A 32 1.93 -5.70 8.88
N THR A 33 1.80 -6.36 7.74
CA THR A 33 1.27 -5.73 6.52
C THR A 33 -0.20 -5.36 6.73
N GLU A 34 -0.99 -6.24 7.33
CA GLU A 34 -2.40 -5.97 7.64
C GLU A 34 -2.56 -4.74 8.51
N GLU A 35 -1.76 -4.62 9.56
CA GLU A 35 -1.79 -3.47 10.45
C GLU A 35 -1.47 -2.17 9.71
N LYS A 36 -0.42 -2.18 8.88
CA LYS A 36 -0.02 -0.99 8.13
C LYS A 36 -1.04 -0.62 7.05
N LEU A 37 -1.67 -1.60 6.42
CA LEU A 37 -2.74 -1.34 5.46
C LEU A 37 -3.96 -0.72 6.13
N ARG A 38 -4.29 -1.12 7.37
CA ARG A 38 -5.36 -0.46 8.13
C ARG A 38 -5.03 1.00 8.39
N ASP A 39 -3.77 1.31 8.72
CA ASP A 39 -3.33 2.70 8.91
C ASP A 39 -3.49 3.50 7.62
N ILE A 40 -3.10 2.91 6.48
CA ILE A 40 -3.25 3.55 5.18
C ILE A 40 -4.73 3.80 4.87
N LEU A 41 -5.57 2.81 5.12
CA LEU A 41 -7.02 2.93 4.89
C LEU A 41 -7.60 4.09 5.71
N PHE A 42 -7.23 4.18 6.98
CA PHE A 42 -7.68 5.26 7.85
C PHE A 42 -7.27 6.63 7.29
N GLN A 43 -6.02 6.75 6.86
CA GLN A 43 -5.52 8.01 6.31
C GLN A 43 -6.21 8.36 4.98
N LEU A 44 -6.46 7.36 4.13
CA LEU A 44 -7.19 7.59 2.87
C LEU A 44 -8.62 8.06 3.13
N GLN A 45 -9.28 7.48 4.12
CA GLN A 45 -10.64 7.90 4.50
C GLN A 45 -10.64 9.33 5.03
N PHE A 46 -9.64 9.69 5.81
CA PHE A 46 -9.48 11.06 6.31
C PHE A 46 -9.30 12.05 5.15
N GLU A 47 -8.44 11.72 4.21
CA GLU A 47 -8.19 12.57 3.04
C GLU A 47 -9.42 12.67 2.14
N LEU A 48 -10.19 11.59 2.02
CA LEU A 48 -11.45 11.60 1.30
C LEU A 48 -12.42 12.60 1.92
N LEU A 49 -12.56 12.57 3.24
CA LEU A 49 -13.44 13.48 3.94
C LEU A 49 -12.99 14.94 3.75
N SER A 50 -11.68 15.18 3.83
CA SER A 50 -11.11 16.50 3.62
C SER A 50 -11.41 17.03 2.21
N ALA A 51 -11.23 16.17 1.20
CA ALA A 51 -11.52 16.55 -0.19
C ALA A 51 -13.00 16.84 -0.40
N GLN A 52 -13.88 16.08 0.24
CA GLN A 52 -15.32 16.32 0.20
C GLN A 52 -15.68 17.67 0.82
N ASN A 53 -15.07 18.01 1.96
CA ASN A 53 -15.30 19.28 2.63
C ASN A 53 -14.82 20.46 1.78
N GLN A 54 -13.75 20.27 1.01
CA GLN A 54 -13.22 21.29 0.11
C GLN A 54 -13.92 21.32 -1.24
N LYS A 55 -14.85 20.38 -1.48
CA LYS A 55 -15.58 20.23 -2.74
C LYS A 55 -14.64 20.00 -3.93
N ASN A 56 -13.51 19.37 -3.70
CA ASN A 56 -12.57 19.01 -4.76
C ASN A 56 -12.94 17.64 -5.31
N TRP A 57 -13.90 17.64 -6.25
CA TRP A 57 -14.53 16.40 -6.73
C TRP A 57 -13.58 15.49 -7.50
N GLU A 58 -12.56 16.03 -8.15
CA GLU A 58 -11.55 15.23 -8.82
C GLU A 58 -10.76 14.39 -7.82
N GLU A 59 -10.31 15.02 -6.73
CA GLU A 59 -9.62 14.30 -5.66
C GLU A 59 -10.55 13.35 -4.92
N VAL A 60 -11.81 13.72 -4.71
CA VAL A 60 -12.81 12.84 -4.10
C VAL A 60 -12.89 11.52 -4.85
N ASN A 61 -12.97 11.57 -6.18
CA ASN A 61 -13.06 10.37 -7.00
C ASN A 61 -11.80 9.50 -6.88
N LYS A 62 -10.63 10.13 -6.86
CA LYS A 62 -9.37 9.40 -6.70
C LYS A 62 -9.24 8.75 -5.32
N PHE A 63 -9.60 9.47 -4.26
CA PHE A 63 -9.56 8.90 -2.92
C PHE A 63 -10.59 7.79 -2.71
N LYS A 64 -11.76 7.89 -3.34
CA LYS A 64 -12.74 6.79 -3.32
C LYS A 64 -12.16 5.53 -3.94
N LEU A 65 -11.49 5.67 -5.09
CA LEU A 65 -10.84 4.54 -5.74
C LEU A 65 -9.74 3.97 -4.86
N ALA A 66 -8.92 4.82 -4.26
CA ALA A 66 -7.85 4.39 -3.37
C ALA A 66 -8.38 3.63 -2.15
N VAL A 67 -9.47 4.11 -1.54
CA VAL A 67 -10.10 3.44 -0.41
C VAL A 67 -10.58 2.05 -0.84
N SER A 68 -11.25 1.96 -1.99
CA SER A 68 -11.74 0.68 -2.51
C SER A 68 -10.60 -0.30 -2.76
N GLU A 69 -9.53 0.15 -3.41
CA GLU A 69 -8.35 -0.69 -3.68
C GLU A 69 -7.68 -1.13 -2.38
N CYS A 70 -7.60 -0.25 -1.40
CA CYS A 70 -7.02 -0.58 -0.10
C CYS A 70 -7.85 -1.65 0.62
N GLN A 71 -9.18 -1.54 0.59
CA GLN A 71 -10.05 -2.54 1.19
C GLN A 71 -9.90 -3.91 0.53
N LEU A 72 -9.81 -3.94 -0.79
CA LEU A 72 -9.60 -5.19 -1.53
C LEU A 72 -8.27 -5.83 -1.17
N THR A 73 -7.21 -5.03 -1.12
CA THR A 73 -5.88 -5.51 -0.73
C THR A 73 -5.89 -6.04 0.70
N LEU A 74 -6.52 -5.32 1.60
CA LEU A 74 -6.63 -5.71 3.00
C LEU A 74 -7.39 -7.03 3.15
N ASN A 75 -8.46 -7.22 2.38
CA ASN A 75 -9.23 -8.47 2.39
C ASN A 75 -8.37 -9.65 1.92
N GLN A 76 -7.52 -9.44 0.92
CA GLN A 76 -6.63 -10.49 0.43
C GLN A 76 -5.57 -10.86 1.47
N VAL A 77 -4.99 -9.86 2.15
CA VAL A 77 -4.03 -10.12 3.22
C VAL A 77 -4.71 -10.88 4.37
N ARG A 78 -5.92 -10.49 4.74
CA ARG A 78 -6.68 -11.18 5.78
C ARG A 78 -7.00 -12.63 5.41
N ALA A 79 -7.34 -12.88 4.13
CA ALA A 79 -7.56 -14.24 3.65
C ALA A 79 -6.29 -15.08 3.76
N ALA A 80 -5.13 -14.50 3.40
CA ALA A 80 -3.85 -15.17 3.55
C ALA A 80 -3.53 -15.49 5.01
N ILE A 81 -3.85 -14.58 5.92
CA ILE A 81 -3.66 -14.81 7.36
C ILE A 81 -4.54 -15.97 7.84
N ILE A 82 -5.81 -15.98 7.47
CA ILE A 82 -6.74 -17.03 7.86
C ILE A 82 -6.26 -18.39 7.37
N ASN A 83 -5.75 -18.44 6.14
CA ASN A 83 -5.25 -19.68 5.53
C ASN A 83 -3.83 -20.02 5.96
N VAL A 84 -3.20 -19.20 6.79
CA VAL A 84 -1.80 -19.35 7.22
C VAL A 84 -0.88 -19.54 6.01
N SER A 85 -1.11 -18.71 4.99
CA SER A 85 -0.39 -18.81 3.72
C SER A 85 1.05 -18.33 3.84
N ILE A 86 1.93 -18.89 3.03
CA ILE A 86 3.29 -18.38 2.83
C ILE A 86 3.35 -17.86 1.40
N ILE A 87 3.71 -16.58 1.26
CA ILE A 87 3.75 -15.92 -0.05
C ILE A 87 5.20 -15.82 -0.50
N GLY A 88 5.52 -16.46 -1.63
CA GLY A 88 6.85 -16.36 -2.22
C GLY A 88 7.04 -15.05 -2.97
N ILE A 89 8.25 -14.50 -2.88
CA ILE A 89 8.64 -13.29 -3.62
C ILE A 89 9.69 -13.69 -4.64
N ASP A 90 9.38 -13.52 -5.92
CA ASP A 90 10.32 -13.86 -6.99
C ASP A 90 11.24 -12.66 -7.33
N GLN A 91 12.18 -12.88 -8.24
CA GLN A 91 13.15 -11.85 -8.64
C GLN A 91 12.48 -10.66 -9.30
N LYS A 92 11.42 -10.92 -10.07
CA LYS A 92 10.67 -9.84 -10.73
C LYS A 92 9.98 -8.96 -9.70
N ASN A 93 9.38 -9.56 -8.67
CA ASN A 93 8.75 -8.81 -7.59
C ASN A 93 9.77 -7.99 -6.80
N LEU A 94 10.95 -8.56 -6.52
CA LEU A 94 12.01 -7.83 -5.83
C LEU A 94 12.47 -6.61 -6.62
N ALA A 95 12.63 -6.77 -7.95
CA ALA A 95 13.01 -5.66 -8.83
C ALA A 95 11.94 -4.57 -8.83
N GLN A 96 10.67 -4.95 -8.85
CA GLN A 96 9.55 -4.00 -8.78
C GLN A 96 9.53 -3.26 -7.44
N MET A 97 9.79 -3.96 -6.34
CA MET A 97 9.85 -3.36 -5.01
C MET A 97 10.93 -2.29 -4.93
N GLN A 98 12.12 -2.57 -5.50
CA GLN A 98 13.20 -1.60 -5.53
C GLN A 98 12.80 -0.36 -6.34
N LYS A 99 12.18 -0.55 -7.48
CA LYS A 99 11.69 0.55 -8.32
C LYS A 99 10.63 1.37 -7.59
N ILE A 100 9.71 0.72 -6.87
CA ILE A 100 8.69 1.39 -6.10
C ILE A 100 9.31 2.29 -5.02
N LEU A 101 10.32 1.79 -4.30
CA LEU A 101 11.00 2.60 -3.29
C LEU A 101 11.64 3.85 -3.90
N GLU A 102 12.22 3.73 -5.08
CA GLU A 102 12.78 4.86 -5.81
C GLU A 102 11.70 5.85 -6.24
N GLU A 103 10.55 5.36 -6.70
CA GLU A 103 9.42 6.21 -7.08
C GLU A 103 8.87 6.98 -5.87
N ILE A 104 8.78 6.34 -4.72
CA ILE A 104 8.33 6.99 -3.48
C ILE A 104 9.30 8.11 -3.11
N GLU A 105 10.60 7.86 -3.19
CA GLU A 105 11.61 8.87 -2.86
C GLU A 105 11.49 10.08 -3.79
N THR A 106 11.27 9.84 -5.08
CA THR A 106 11.07 10.91 -6.06
C THR A 106 9.78 11.68 -5.77
N ALA A 107 8.70 10.99 -5.46
CA ALA A 107 7.41 11.61 -5.17
C ALA A 107 7.47 12.52 -3.95
N ARG A 108 8.25 12.15 -2.93
CA ARG A 108 8.44 13.01 -1.75
C ARG A 108 9.04 14.36 -2.11
N LYS A 109 9.89 14.40 -3.11
CA LYS A 109 10.56 15.64 -3.53
C LYS A 109 9.68 16.52 -4.40
N THR A 110 8.72 15.92 -5.12
CA THR A 110 7.93 16.62 -6.13
C THR A 110 6.48 16.86 -5.75
N GLN A 111 6.09 16.53 -4.55
CA GLN A 111 4.71 16.45 -4.05
C GLN A 111 4.02 15.18 -4.51
N VAL A 112 3.51 14.49 -3.52
CA VAL A 112 2.86 13.21 -3.64
C VAL A 112 1.55 13.34 -4.39
N ASN A 113 1.30 12.44 -5.30
CA ASN A 113 0.00 12.31 -5.90
C ASN A 113 -0.63 10.97 -5.48
N ILE A 114 -1.94 10.98 -5.38
CA ILE A 114 -2.73 9.81 -5.00
C ILE A 114 -2.62 8.69 -6.03
N ASP A 115 -2.29 9.02 -7.27
CA ASP A 115 -2.16 8.02 -8.33
C ASP A 115 -1.07 7.01 -8.02
N LEU A 116 0.03 7.46 -7.42
CA LEU A 116 1.09 6.54 -6.98
C LEU A 116 0.57 5.59 -5.92
N ALA A 117 -0.16 6.09 -4.92
CA ALA A 117 -0.73 5.24 -3.87
C ALA A 117 -1.66 4.17 -4.47
N ILE A 118 -2.49 4.53 -5.44
CA ILE A 118 -3.38 3.59 -6.12
C ILE A 118 -2.58 2.49 -6.82
N ARG A 119 -1.50 2.86 -7.51
CA ARG A 119 -0.62 1.87 -8.17
C ARG A 119 0.04 0.93 -7.17
N LEU A 120 0.48 1.46 -6.03
CA LEU A 120 1.12 0.65 -5.00
C LEU A 120 0.15 -0.34 -4.39
N LEU A 121 -1.09 0.08 -4.14
CA LEU A 121 -2.14 -0.82 -3.67
C LEU A 121 -2.40 -1.93 -4.69
N GLY A 122 -2.42 -1.60 -5.97
CA GLY A 122 -2.57 -2.58 -7.04
C GLY A 122 -1.42 -3.59 -7.06
N PHE A 123 -0.19 -3.14 -6.85
CA PHE A 123 0.97 -4.02 -6.76
C PHE A 123 0.81 -5.02 -5.59
N LEU A 124 0.48 -4.52 -4.40
CA LEU A 124 0.29 -5.37 -3.22
C LEU A 124 -0.84 -6.36 -3.43
N ARG A 125 -1.95 -5.92 -4.02
CA ARG A 125 -3.08 -6.81 -4.28
C ARG A 125 -2.68 -7.97 -5.19
N ARG A 126 -1.91 -7.70 -6.24
CA ARG A 126 -1.42 -8.75 -7.14
C ARG A 126 -0.45 -9.70 -6.45
N LEU A 127 0.37 -9.17 -5.55
CA LEU A 127 1.33 -9.98 -4.79
C LEU A 127 0.63 -11.01 -3.91
N PHE A 128 -0.52 -10.66 -3.34
CA PHE A 128 -1.26 -11.52 -2.42
C PHE A 128 -2.39 -12.32 -3.07
N LEU A 129 -2.47 -12.29 -4.38
CA LEU A 129 -3.48 -13.10 -5.10
C LEU A 129 -3.25 -14.60 -4.99
#